data_2a756015425684329317d198bafe2b6f
#
_entry.id   2a756015425684329317d198bafe2b6f
#
_cell.length_a   1.000
_cell.length_b   1.000
_cell.length_c   1.000
_cell.angle_alpha   90.00
_cell.angle_beta   90.00
_cell.angle_gamma   90.00
#
_symmetry.space_group_name_H-M   'P 1'
#
loop_
_entity.id
_entity.type
_entity.pdbx_description
1 polymer ?
#
loop_
_entity_poly.entity_id
_entity_poly.type
_entity_poly.pdbx_seq_one_letter_code
_entity_poly.pdbx_strand_id
1 'polypeptide(L)'
;MFPFIYLLTGLLAVSVAIIGVASAPAANYFWSNWSDGKPKLTVKNGAEGKFDVTWSGDKGNFVIGKGWNPGSSKNVTYTSTFSPTAGGNAYLAIYGWTTSPLVEYYIIEAHGDHHPSDNPEAKILGNVTSDGGTYQIMTKKRYHWDCHVCPVLEY
;
A
#
# COMPACT_ATOMS: atom_id res chain seq x y z
N MET A 1 10.56 -2.41 -11.15
CA MET A 1 10.26 -2.24 -9.71
C MET A 1 9.51 -0.93 -9.56
N PHE A 2 8.29 -0.97 -9.06
CA PHE A 2 7.39 0.20 -9.00
C PHE A 2 6.92 0.39 -7.56
N PRO A 3 7.53 1.25 -6.75
CA PRO A 3 7.03 1.53 -5.41
C PRO A 3 5.86 2.53 -5.48
N PHE A 4 4.75 2.14 -4.90
CA PHE A 4 3.57 2.97 -4.70
C PHE A 4 3.14 2.88 -3.23
N ILE A 5 2.50 3.92 -2.74
CA ILE A 5 1.88 3.89 -1.42
C ILE A 5 0.39 3.75 -1.62
N TYR A 6 -0.18 2.72 -1.03
CA TYR A 6 -1.60 2.38 -1.19
C TYR A 6 -2.28 2.12 0.15
N LEU A 7 -3.58 2.30 0.13
CA LEU A 7 -4.46 2.03 1.24
C LEU A 7 -5.49 1.00 0.84
N LEU A 8 -5.61 -0.09 1.57
CA LEU A 8 -6.59 -1.16 1.32
C LEU A 8 -7.65 -1.21 2.42
N THR A 9 -8.86 -1.15 2.01
CA THR A 9 -10.22 -1.25 2.59
C THR A 9 -10.49 -1.39 4.08
N GLY A 10 -11.33 -0.52 4.60
CA GLY A 10 -12.11 -0.63 5.84
C GLY A 10 -12.21 0.69 6.61
N LEU A 11 -13.32 1.21 6.80
CA LEU A 11 -13.90 2.40 7.44
C LEU A 11 -13.00 3.41 8.22
N LEU A 12 -13.05 4.68 7.83
CA LEU A 12 -12.73 5.99 8.41
C LEU A 12 -11.38 6.66 8.06
N ALA A 13 -11.42 7.98 8.11
CA ALA A 13 -10.52 8.97 7.52
C ALA A 13 -9.02 8.72 7.70
N VAL A 14 -8.28 8.72 6.60
CA VAL A 14 -6.83 8.75 6.63
C VAL A 14 -6.31 9.94 5.84
N SER A 15 -5.53 10.79 6.48
CA SER A 15 -4.72 11.79 5.81
C SER A 15 -3.28 11.30 5.72
N VAL A 16 -2.79 11.05 4.51
CA VAL A 16 -1.39 10.73 4.28
C VAL A 16 -0.70 11.98 3.72
N ALA A 17 0.19 12.56 4.49
CA ALA A 17 1.05 13.63 4.03
C ALA A 17 2.44 13.07 3.78
N ILE A 18 2.85 12.94 2.53
CA ILE A 18 4.24 12.66 2.20
C ILE A 18 5.00 13.98 2.22
N ILE A 19 5.85 14.14 3.21
CA ILE A 19 6.79 15.26 3.25
C ILE A 19 8.04 14.81 2.53
N GLY A 20 8.10 15.09 1.22
CA GLY A 20 9.33 14.97 0.47
C GLY A 20 10.33 16.01 0.95
N VAL A 21 11.43 15.60 1.56
CA VAL A 21 12.54 16.49 1.87
C VAL A 21 13.32 16.75 0.59
N ALA A 22 13.30 18.02 0.18
CA ALA A 22 14.24 18.73 -0.69
C ALA A 22 14.36 18.36 -2.18
N SER A 23 13.95 19.30 -2.99
CA SER A 23 14.52 19.78 -4.26
C SER A 23 15.04 18.72 -5.24
N ALA A 24 14.17 17.84 -5.70
CA ALA A 24 14.17 17.39 -7.06
C ALA A 24 13.13 18.24 -7.84
N PRO A 25 13.32 18.47 -9.16
CA PRO A 25 12.30 19.12 -9.97
C PRO A 25 10.95 18.44 -9.70
N ALA A 26 9.87 19.22 -9.67
CA ALA A 26 8.54 18.74 -9.32
C ALA A 26 8.27 17.37 -9.96
N ALA A 27 8.52 16.32 -9.23
CA ALA A 27 8.32 14.98 -9.73
C ALA A 27 6.82 14.84 -9.96
N ASN A 28 6.43 14.63 -11.21
CA ASN A 28 5.06 14.28 -11.51
C ASN A 28 4.75 12.96 -10.81
N TYR A 29 4.16 13.04 -9.62
CA TYR A 29 3.73 11.85 -8.92
C TYR A 29 2.70 11.11 -9.76
N PHE A 30 2.92 9.83 -9.97
CA PHE A 30 1.89 8.95 -10.47
C PHE A 30 0.78 8.86 -9.43
N TRP A 31 -0.43 9.14 -9.84
CA TRP A 31 -1.62 9.06 -9.00
C TRP A 31 -2.41 7.80 -9.33
N SER A 32 -2.59 6.94 -8.35
CA SER A 32 -3.50 5.79 -8.44
C SER A 32 -4.76 6.07 -7.63
N ASN A 33 -5.90 5.82 -8.25
CA ASN A 33 -7.22 5.98 -7.63
C ASN A 33 -8.15 4.93 -8.23
N TRP A 34 -8.08 3.73 -7.68
CA TRP A 34 -8.88 2.60 -8.12
C TRP A 34 -9.85 2.16 -7.03
N SER A 35 -11.06 1.77 -7.42
CA SER A 35 -12.07 1.15 -6.55
C SER A 35 -12.96 0.24 -7.38
N ASP A 36 -13.47 -0.82 -6.75
CA ASP A 36 -14.51 -1.67 -7.32
C ASP A 36 -15.93 -1.03 -7.24
N GLY A 37 -16.01 0.20 -6.74
CA GLY A 37 -17.24 0.99 -6.66
C GLY A 37 -18.16 0.64 -5.48
N LYS A 38 -17.79 -0.31 -4.63
CA LYS A 38 -18.64 -0.70 -3.49
C LYS A 38 -18.43 0.16 -2.25
N PRO A 39 -17.18 0.51 -1.84
CA PRO A 39 -16.99 1.40 -0.71
C PRO A 39 -17.37 2.84 -1.08
N LYS A 40 -17.91 3.57 -0.12
CA LYS A 40 -18.08 5.01 -0.27
C LYS A 40 -16.76 5.69 0.02
N LEU A 41 -16.22 6.40 -0.97
CA LEU A 41 -14.93 7.05 -0.87
C LEU A 41 -15.07 8.56 -1.00
N THR A 42 -14.33 9.28 -0.17
CA THR A 42 -14.03 10.70 -0.39
C THR A 42 -12.52 10.82 -0.52
N VAL A 43 -12.06 11.24 -1.69
CA VAL A 43 -10.65 11.27 -2.04
C VAL A 43 -10.25 12.68 -2.40
N LYS A 44 -9.17 13.18 -1.80
CA LYS A 44 -8.56 14.46 -2.13
C LYS A 44 -7.16 14.22 -2.66
N ASN A 45 -6.93 14.59 -3.91
CA ASN A 45 -5.63 14.58 -4.53
C ASN A 45 -4.96 15.93 -4.29
N GLY A 46 -4.09 16.02 -3.29
CA GLY A 46 -3.33 17.22 -2.96
C GLY A 46 -2.10 17.43 -3.86
N ALA A 47 -1.40 18.53 -3.65
CA ALA A 47 -0.16 18.83 -4.35
C ALA A 47 0.95 17.83 -3.98
N GLU A 48 1.91 17.65 -4.88
CA GLU A 48 3.06 16.76 -4.70
C GLU A 48 2.64 15.34 -4.28
N GLY A 49 3.24 14.77 -3.23
CA GLY A 49 2.92 13.47 -2.66
C GLY A 49 1.70 13.43 -1.73
N LYS A 50 0.98 14.53 -1.54
CA LYS A 50 -0.11 14.62 -0.56
C LYS A 50 -1.42 14.06 -1.11
N PHE A 51 -2.15 13.35 -0.27
CA PHE A 51 -3.53 12.93 -0.54
C PHE A 51 -4.26 12.59 0.77
N ASP A 52 -5.58 12.68 0.74
CA ASP A 52 -6.45 12.25 1.83
C ASP A 52 -7.49 11.27 1.28
N VAL A 53 -7.80 10.26 2.06
CA VAL A 53 -8.84 9.27 1.76
C VAL A 53 -9.71 9.06 2.99
N THR A 54 -11.00 9.22 2.82
CA THR A 54 -11.99 8.80 3.80
C THR A 54 -12.88 7.76 3.16
N TRP A 55 -13.17 6.71 3.87
CA TRP A 55 -14.00 5.62 3.34
C TRP A 55 -15.02 5.13 4.34
N SER A 56 -16.09 4.52 3.85
CA SER A 56 -17.12 3.87 4.65
C SER A 56 -17.77 2.73 3.87
N GLY A 57 -18.32 1.78 4.60
CA GLY A 57 -18.90 0.54 4.06
C GLY A 57 -18.09 -0.68 4.49
N ASP A 58 -18.75 -1.82 4.49
CA ASP A 58 -18.22 -3.11 4.93
C ASP A 58 -17.85 -4.05 3.76
N LYS A 59 -17.97 -3.54 2.52
CA LYS A 59 -17.77 -4.32 1.30
C LYS A 59 -16.96 -3.58 0.28
N GLY A 60 -16.30 -4.35 -0.56
CA GLY A 60 -15.56 -3.84 -1.70
C GLY A 60 -14.09 -3.63 -1.43
N ASN A 61 -13.42 -3.07 -2.42
CA ASN A 61 -11.98 -2.86 -2.38
C ASN A 61 -11.61 -1.54 -3.08
N PHE A 62 -10.55 -0.91 -2.62
CA PHE A 62 -9.96 0.25 -3.27
C PHE A 62 -8.45 0.28 -3.04
N VAL A 63 -7.76 0.96 -3.94
CA VAL A 63 -6.32 1.19 -3.87
C VAL A 63 -6.06 2.63 -4.29
N ILE A 64 -5.63 3.45 -3.35
CA ILE A 64 -5.40 4.88 -3.57
C ILE A 64 -4.02 5.25 -3.06
N GLY A 65 -3.26 5.95 -3.88
CA GLY A 65 -1.93 6.35 -3.49
C GLY A 65 -1.18 7.16 -4.52
N LYS A 66 -0.01 7.62 -4.13
CA LYS A 66 0.93 8.35 -4.98
C LYS A 66 2.29 7.68 -4.98
N GLY A 67 2.95 7.76 -6.11
CA GLY A 67 4.27 7.16 -6.30
C GLY A 67 4.89 7.56 -7.61
N TRP A 68 5.66 6.67 -8.22
CA TRP A 68 6.40 6.93 -9.46
C TRP A 68 6.18 5.81 -10.47
N ASN A 69 6.04 6.21 -11.73
CA ASN A 69 5.96 5.27 -12.85
C ASN A 69 6.87 5.78 -14.00
N PRO A 70 7.95 5.06 -14.33
CA PRO A 70 8.45 3.84 -13.70
C PRO A 70 8.96 4.10 -12.29
N GLY A 71 8.88 3.07 -11.44
CA GLY A 71 9.50 3.07 -10.13
C GLY A 71 11.01 2.90 -10.19
N SER A 72 11.67 3.11 -9.07
CA SER A 72 13.09 2.85 -8.89
C SER A 72 13.37 2.46 -7.45
N SER A 73 14.53 1.85 -7.20
CA SER A 73 14.99 1.65 -5.83
C SER A 73 15.41 3.01 -5.26
N LYS A 74 14.63 3.51 -4.33
CA LYS A 74 14.91 4.76 -3.60
C LYS A 74 14.27 4.68 -2.22
N ASN A 75 14.83 5.44 -1.30
CA ASN A 75 14.20 5.63 0.00
C ASN A 75 12.92 6.45 -0.18
N VAL A 76 11.87 6.01 0.48
CA VAL A 76 10.58 6.69 0.54
C VAL A 76 10.37 7.14 1.98
N THR A 77 10.24 8.45 2.17
CA THR A 77 9.94 9.03 3.48
C THR A 77 8.58 9.71 3.40
N TYR A 78 7.73 9.45 4.37
CA TYR A 78 6.41 10.05 4.44
C TYR A 78 5.93 10.18 5.88
N THR A 79 4.93 11.02 6.08
CA THR A 79 4.19 11.14 7.33
C THR A 79 2.72 10.88 7.04
N SER A 80 2.08 10.08 7.86
CA SER A 80 0.69 9.73 7.67
C SER A 80 -0.06 9.69 9.00
N THR A 81 -1.38 9.86 8.90
CA THR A 81 -2.34 9.44 9.93
C THR A 81 -3.17 8.32 9.35
N PHE A 82 -3.18 7.18 10.02
CA PHE A 82 -3.92 5.99 9.62
C PHE A 82 -4.85 5.57 10.75
N SER A 83 -6.16 5.59 10.50
CA SER A 83 -7.17 5.29 11.51
C SER A 83 -8.28 4.42 10.91
N PRO A 84 -8.01 3.12 10.68
CA PRO A 84 -9.02 2.19 10.22
C PRO A 84 -10.02 1.94 11.35
N THR A 85 -11.29 1.71 11.00
CA THR A 85 -12.26 1.21 11.99
C THR A 85 -12.05 -0.27 12.29
N ALA A 86 -12.52 -0.70 13.45
CA ALA A 86 -12.49 -2.10 13.86
C ALA A 86 -13.15 -3.02 12.82
N GLY A 87 -12.59 -4.22 12.64
CA GLY A 87 -13.08 -5.27 11.74
C GLY A 87 -12.69 -5.13 10.28
N GLY A 88 -11.87 -4.12 9.92
CA GLY A 88 -11.48 -3.87 8.54
C GLY A 88 -10.15 -4.51 8.14
N ASN A 89 -10.10 -5.05 6.92
CA ASN A 89 -8.84 -5.38 6.24
C ASN A 89 -8.32 -4.13 5.53
N ALA A 90 -7.48 -3.37 6.21
CA ALA A 90 -6.93 -2.11 5.73
C ALA A 90 -5.43 -2.05 5.97
N TYR A 91 -4.69 -1.56 5.00
CA TYR A 91 -3.24 -1.41 5.07
C TYR A 91 -2.80 0.00 4.69
N LEU A 92 -1.83 0.52 5.43
CA LEU A 92 -0.97 1.61 4.99
C LEU A 92 0.36 0.98 4.59
N ALA A 93 0.73 1.11 3.33
CA ALA A 93 1.87 0.39 2.80
C ALA A 93 2.61 1.16 1.70
N ILE A 94 3.90 0.89 1.56
CA ILE A 94 4.60 1.08 0.29
C ILE A 94 4.27 -0.13 -0.57
N TYR A 95 3.74 0.12 -1.77
CA TYR A 95 3.24 -0.91 -2.65
C TYR A 95 3.86 -0.81 -4.03
N GLY A 96 4.06 -1.93 -4.67
CA GLY A 96 4.59 -1.91 -6.03
C GLY A 96 4.57 -3.25 -6.72
N TRP A 97 5.07 -3.19 -7.96
CA TRP A 97 5.18 -4.33 -8.85
C TRP A 97 6.55 -4.39 -9.48
N THR A 98 7.07 -5.59 -9.63
CA THR A 98 8.17 -5.88 -10.56
C THR A 98 7.60 -6.54 -11.81
N THR A 99 8.32 -6.48 -12.91
CA THR A 99 7.83 -7.02 -14.19
C THR A 99 8.59 -8.25 -14.67
N SER A 100 9.75 -8.54 -14.07
CA SER A 100 10.57 -9.68 -14.46
C SER A 100 11.39 -10.20 -13.27
N PRO A 101 10.87 -11.11 -12.47
CA PRO A 101 9.53 -11.71 -12.49
C PRO A 101 8.43 -10.70 -12.12
N LEU A 102 7.19 -11.06 -12.46
CA LEU A 102 6.04 -10.29 -12.00
C LEU A 102 5.80 -10.59 -10.52
N VAL A 103 6.02 -9.59 -9.68
CA VAL A 103 5.85 -9.68 -8.23
C VAL A 103 5.08 -8.45 -7.77
N GLU A 104 3.97 -8.67 -7.09
CA GLU A 104 3.29 -7.66 -6.30
C GLU A 104 3.90 -7.64 -4.90
N TYR A 105 4.29 -6.49 -4.39
CA TYR A 105 4.87 -6.40 -3.07
C TYR A 105 4.27 -5.28 -2.24
N TYR A 106 4.25 -5.50 -0.94
CA TYR A 106 3.80 -4.55 0.07
C TYR A 106 4.87 -4.43 1.16
N ILE A 107 5.18 -3.21 1.59
CA ILE A 107 5.86 -2.93 2.85
C ILE A 107 4.79 -2.29 3.72
N ILE A 108 4.21 -3.08 4.64
CA ILE A 108 3.07 -2.67 5.44
C ILE A 108 3.57 -2.00 6.71
N GLU A 109 3.30 -0.71 6.83
CA GLU A 109 3.71 0.11 7.97
C GLU A 109 2.62 0.18 9.06
N ALA A 110 1.37 -0.02 8.66
CA ALA A 110 0.25 -0.13 9.58
C ALA A 110 -0.89 -0.92 8.94
N HIS A 111 -1.64 -1.63 9.76
CA HIS A 111 -2.79 -2.41 9.33
C HIS A 111 -3.98 -2.23 10.28
N GLY A 112 -5.17 -2.60 9.81
CA GLY A 112 -6.36 -2.75 10.64
C GLY A 112 -6.32 -4.04 11.48
N ASP A 113 -7.47 -4.56 11.83
CA ASP A 113 -7.56 -5.75 12.68
C ASP A 113 -7.06 -7.04 11.98
N HIS A 114 -7.12 -7.06 10.64
CA HIS A 114 -6.64 -8.20 9.87
C HIS A 114 -5.13 -8.12 9.67
N HIS A 115 -4.42 -9.14 10.13
CA HIS A 115 -2.98 -9.28 9.89
C HIS A 115 -2.75 -10.15 8.64
N PRO A 116 -1.85 -9.77 7.75
CA PRO A 116 -1.58 -10.54 6.53
C PRO A 116 -1.19 -12.01 6.78
N SER A 117 -0.48 -12.31 7.89
CA SER A 117 -0.13 -13.67 8.28
C SER A 117 -1.32 -14.55 8.68
N ASP A 118 -2.49 -13.96 8.95
CA ASP A 118 -3.71 -14.72 9.24
C ASP A 118 -4.22 -15.49 8.02
N ASN A 119 -3.68 -15.20 6.86
CA ASN A 119 -3.98 -15.94 5.65
C ASN A 119 -3.29 -17.32 5.70
N PRO A 120 -4.05 -18.45 5.66
CA PRO A 120 -3.50 -19.79 5.77
C PRO A 120 -2.57 -20.18 4.61
N GLU A 121 -2.60 -19.44 3.50
CA GLU A 121 -1.71 -19.66 2.36
C GLU A 121 -0.44 -18.81 2.43
N ALA A 122 -0.31 -17.94 3.43
CA ALA A 122 0.89 -17.14 3.62
C ALA A 122 2.04 -18.01 4.12
N LYS A 123 3.17 -17.97 3.43
CA LYS A 123 4.39 -18.64 3.84
C LYS A 123 5.34 -17.63 4.45
N ILE A 124 5.63 -17.78 5.72
CA ILE A 124 6.63 -16.98 6.43
C ILE A 124 8.02 -17.40 5.96
N LEU A 125 8.84 -16.45 5.57
CA LEU A 125 10.21 -16.65 5.09
C LEU A 125 11.26 -16.26 6.15
N GLY A 126 10.91 -15.41 7.10
CA GLY A 126 11.80 -14.91 8.14
C GLY A 126 11.47 -13.49 8.55
N ASN A 127 12.42 -12.84 9.19
CA ASN A 127 12.30 -11.46 9.63
C ASN A 127 13.48 -10.62 9.12
N VAL A 128 13.24 -9.32 9.00
CA VAL A 128 14.26 -8.32 8.70
C VAL A 128 14.09 -7.12 9.63
N THR A 129 15.19 -6.54 10.06
CA THR A 129 15.17 -5.29 10.84
C THR A 129 15.56 -4.13 9.95
N SER A 130 14.71 -3.11 9.89
CA SER A 130 14.93 -1.87 9.13
C SER A 130 14.30 -0.70 9.88
N ASP A 131 14.94 0.45 9.82
CA ASP A 131 14.43 1.73 10.38
C ASP A 131 13.95 1.65 11.84
N GLY A 132 14.60 0.78 12.63
CA GLY A 132 14.27 0.57 14.05
C GLY A 132 13.09 -0.35 14.31
N GLY A 133 12.46 -0.89 13.27
CA GLY A 133 11.40 -1.89 13.31
C GLY A 133 11.87 -3.28 12.90
N THR A 134 11.11 -4.30 13.27
CA THR A 134 11.29 -5.68 12.79
C THR A 134 10.08 -6.07 11.97
N TYR A 135 10.33 -6.41 10.73
CA TYR A 135 9.32 -6.81 9.75
C TYR A 135 9.36 -8.32 9.55
N GLN A 136 8.20 -8.93 9.45
CA GLN A 136 8.06 -10.33 9.05
C GLN A 136 7.94 -10.42 7.53
N ILE A 137 8.76 -11.26 6.92
CA ILE A 137 8.73 -11.47 5.48
C ILE A 137 7.83 -12.65 5.18
N MET A 138 6.84 -12.43 4.33
CA MET A 138 5.89 -13.45 3.89
C MET A 138 5.77 -13.47 2.39
N THR A 139 5.33 -14.60 1.87
CA THR A 139 4.97 -14.73 0.46
C THR A 139 3.70 -15.54 0.30
N LYS A 140 2.89 -15.16 -0.68
CA LYS A 140 1.70 -15.89 -1.10
C LYS A 140 1.68 -15.98 -2.61
N LYS A 141 1.33 -17.13 -3.15
CA LYS A 141 1.07 -17.27 -4.58
C LYS A 141 -0.37 -16.86 -4.87
N ARG A 142 -0.55 -15.96 -5.82
CA ARG A 142 -1.86 -15.62 -6.36
C ARG A 142 -1.97 -16.17 -7.77
N TYR A 143 -3.05 -16.91 -8.01
CA TYR A 143 -3.41 -17.36 -9.34
C TYR A 143 -4.50 -16.44 -9.88
N HIS A 144 -4.11 -15.45 -10.65
CA HIS A 144 -5.03 -14.54 -11.32
C HIS A 144 -4.87 -14.70 -12.83
N TRP A 145 -5.91 -14.40 -13.58
CA TRP A 145 -5.90 -14.48 -15.05
C TRP A 145 -4.79 -13.62 -15.68
N ASP A 146 -4.38 -12.57 -15.00
CA ASP A 146 -3.36 -11.62 -15.45
C ASP A 146 -1.98 -11.82 -14.81
N CYS A 147 -1.85 -12.77 -13.89
CA CYS A 147 -0.60 -13.03 -13.20
C CYS A 147 -0.45 -14.52 -12.89
N HIS A 148 0.50 -15.19 -13.56
CA HIS A 148 0.74 -16.61 -13.36
C HIS A 148 1.32 -16.97 -11.98
N VAL A 149 2.04 -16.08 -11.36
CA VAL A 149 2.53 -16.20 -9.98
C VAL A 149 2.80 -14.78 -9.46
N CYS A 150 2.00 -14.31 -8.53
CA CYS A 150 2.27 -13.05 -7.82
C CYS A 150 2.68 -13.38 -6.39
N PRO A 151 3.96 -13.46 -6.06
CA PRO A 151 4.37 -13.50 -4.68
C PRO A 151 4.04 -12.16 -4.03
N VAL A 152 3.41 -12.20 -2.88
CA VAL A 152 3.21 -11.06 -2.01
C VAL A 152 4.35 -11.09 -1.00
N LEU A 153 5.20 -10.07 -1.01
CA LEU A 153 6.15 -9.79 0.04
C LEU A 153 5.49 -8.83 1.00
N GLU A 154 5.14 -9.29 2.17
CA GLU A 154 4.61 -8.49 3.25
C GLU A 154 5.72 -8.30 4.30
N TYR A 155 5.97 -7.05 4.66
CA TYR A 155 6.81 -6.68 5.78
C TYR A 155 5.97 -6.50 7.04
#